data_e1fff0350b25a58e0df989bc4d26964b
#
_entry.id   e1fff0350b25a58e0df989bc4d26964b
#
_cell.length_a   1.000
_cell.length_b   1.000
_cell.length_c   1.000
_cell.angle_alpha   90.00
_cell.angle_beta   90.00
_cell.angle_gamma   90.00
#
_symmetry.space_group_name_H-M   'P 1'
#
loop_
_entity.id
_entity.type
_entity.pdbx_description
1 polymer ?
#
loop_
_entity_poly.entity_id
_entity_poly.type
_entity_poly.pdbx_seq_one_letter_code
_entity_poly.pdbx_strand_id
1 'polypeptide(L)'
;MRAICRAATIRRHAEAGRFLNCGQTLPRSPAPPLLDWEQDAPLIAADINKAAGCEVRTLPYLHWWTFMAWFNSIGDGQLATLLRVRSKLHHGQKLQPWEQDYYRKNKAMVDLRPRLNPAEIAERQRLQRLLAN
;
A
#
# COMPACT_ATOMS: atom_id res chain seq x y z
N MET A 1 35.10 13.70 -2.40
CA MET A 1 33.76 14.37 -2.34
C MET A 1 32.56 13.45 -2.64
N ARG A 2 32.58 12.53 -3.62
CA ARG A 2 31.44 11.65 -3.95
C ARG A 2 31.04 10.65 -2.85
N ALA A 3 31.96 10.18 -2.01
CA ALA A 3 31.68 9.23 -0.92
C ALA A 3 30.94 9.89 0.25
N ILE A 4 31.22 11.14 0.57
CA ILE A 4 30.61 11.89 1.67
C ILE A 4 29.14 12.20 1.34
N CYS A 5 28.82 12.55 0.09
CA CYS A 5 27.44 12.78 -0.36
C CYS A 5 26.60 11.51 -0.29
N ARG A 6 27.15 10.34 -0.66
CA ARG A 6 26.45 9.05 -0.56
C ARG A 6 26.12 8.68 0.89
N ALA A 7 27.06 8.85 1.81
CA ALA A 7 26.84 8.54 3.22
C ALA A 7 25.77 9.45 3.85
N ALA A 8 25.76 10.74 3.51
CA ALA A 8 24.73 11.68 3.98
C ALA A 8 23.33 11.33 3.43
N THR A 9 23.24 10.92 2.17
CA THR A 9 21.98 10.51 1.54
C THR A 9 21.45 9.23 2.18
N ILE A 10 22.29 8.22 2.39
CA ILE A 10 21.89 6.95 3.05
C ILE A 10 21.41 7.22 4.47
N ARG A 11 22.09 8.09 5.22
CA ARG A 11 21.68 8.45 6.59
C ARG A 11 20.32 9.12 6.63
N ARG A 12 20.03 10.07 5.72
CA ARG A 12 18.73 10.73 5.60
C ARG A 12 17.60 9.76 5.27
N HIS A 13 17.82 8.79 4.40
CA HIS A 13 16.83 7.76 4.08
C HIS A 13 16.57 6.83 5.27
N ALA A 14 17.61 6.49 6.04
CA ALA A 14 17.44 5.68 7.25
C ALA A 14 16.65 6.43 8.34
N GLU A 15 16.92 7.73 8.52
CA GLU A 15 16.18 8.57 9.48
C GLU A 15 14.73 8.77 9.05
N ALA A 16 14.47 9.03 7.77
CA ALA A 16 13.12 9.10 7.22
C ALA A 16 12.36 7.77 7.41
N GLY A 17 13.01 6.64 7.15
CA GLY A 17 12.43 5.32 7.37
C GLY A 17 12.07 5.07 8.84
N ARG A 18 12.92 5.48 9.78
CA ARG A 18 12.62 5.38 11.22
C ARG A 18 11.45 6.27 11.62
N PHE A 19 11.37 7.50 11.08
CA PHE A 19 10.24 8.39 11.32
C PHE A 19 8.93 7.80 10.80
N LEU A 20 8.93 7.28 9.57
CA LEU A 20 7.75 6.66 8.95
C LEU A 20 7.29 5.40 9.70
N ASN A 21 8.22 4.67 10.31
CA ASN A 21 7.94 3.49 11.12
C ASN A 21 7.72 3.81 12.62
N CYS A 22 7.39 5.04 12.96
CA CYS A 22 7.18 5.49 14.34
C CYS A 22 8.37 5.17 15.28
N GLY A 23 9.59 5.29 14.77
CA GLY A 23 10.82 4.99 15.49
C GLY A 23 11.22 3.52 15.54
N GLN A 24 10.40 2.62 15.00
CA GLN A 24 10.70 1.19 14.97
C GLN A 24 11.58 0.81 13.79
N THR A 25 12.53 -0.08 14.00
CA THR A 25 13.28 -0.74 12.93
C THR A 25 12.58 -2.04 12.55
N LEU A 26 11.78 -1.99 11.50
CA LEU A 26 11.14 -3.20 10.98
C LEU A 26 12.13 -3.95 10.06
N PRO A 27 12.27 -5.28 10.20
CA PRO A 27 13.05 -6.06 9.25
C PRO A 27 12.38 -5.93 7.86
N ARG A 28 13.21 -5.77 6.82
CA ARG A 28 12.71 -5.82 5.43
C ARG A 28 12.15 -7.21 5.18
N SER A 29 10.84 -7.32 5.04
CA SER A 29 10.22 -8.54 4.57
C SER A 29 10.51 -8.73 3.08
N PRO A 30 10.99 -9.88 2.64
CA PRO A 30 11.12 -10.19 1.23
C PRO A 30 9.76 -10.43 0.53
N ALA A 31 8.67 -10.46 1.30
CA ALA A 31 7.32 -10.65 0.76
C ALA A 31 6.90 -9.42 -0.08
N PRO A 32 6.24 -9.64 -1.21
CA PRO A 32 5.71 -8.55 -2.01
C PRO A 32 4.65 -7.78 -1.22
N PRO A 33 4.54 -6.46 -1.46
CA PRO A 33 3.56 -5.64 -0.77
C PRO A 33 2.14 -6.09 -1.13
N LEU A 34 1.34 -6.39 -0.11
CA LEU A 34 -0.08 -6.74 -0.28
C LEU A 34 -0.98 -5.48 -0.29
N LEU A 35 -0.45 -4.35 0.15
CA LEU A 35 -1.14 -3.06 0.25
C LEU A 35 -0.62 -2.10 -0.82
N ASP A 36 -1.53 -1.45 -1.51
CA ASP A 36 -1.23 -0.33 -2.40
C ASP A 36 -1.91 0.93 -1.87
N TRP A 37 -1.11 1.92 -1.44
CA TRP A 37 -1.60 3.15 -0.83
C TRP A 37 -2.54 3.97 -1.73
N GLU A 38 -2.34 3.92 -3.03
CA GLU A 38 -3.18 4.66 -4.00
C GLU A 38 -4.45 3.88 -4.32
N GLN A 39 -4.31 2.60 -4.65
CA GLN A 39 -5.43 1.75 -5.01
C GLN A 39 -6.38 1.54 -3.83
N ASP A 40 -5.84 1.36 -2.63
CA ASP A 40 -6.58 1.03 -1.42
C ASP A 40 -6.99 2.26 -0.60
N ALA A 41 -6.60 3.48 -1.04
CA ALA A 41 -6.87 4.73 -0.32
C ALA A 41 -8.33 4.90 0.15
N PRO A 42 -9.37 4.56 -0.64
CA PRO A 42 -10.74 4.68 -0.17
C PRO A 42 -11.07 3.76 1.02
N LEU A 43 -10.56 2.53 1.02
CA LEU A 43 -10.77 1.58 2.12
C LEU A 43 -9.96 1.97 3.35
N ILE A 44 -8.72 2.43 3.15
CA ILE A 44 -7.88 2.94 4.22
C ILE A 44 -8.59 4.12 4.90
N ALA A 45 -9.09 5.09 4.13
CA ALA A 45 -9.80 6.24 4.66
C ALA A 45 -11.06 5.83 5.42
N ALA A 46 -11.86 4.91 4.90
CA ALA A 46 -13.08 4.45 5.54
C ALA A 46 -12.80 3.78 6.90
N ASP A 47 -11.81 2.89 6.94
CA ASP A 47 -11.47 2.17 8.18
C ASP A 47 -10.77 3.09 9.19
N ILE A 48 -9.95 4.05 8.73
CA ILE A 48 -9.33 5.06 9.62
C ILE A 48 -10.39 6.01 10.17
N ASN A 49 -11.34 6.47 9.36
CA ASN A 49 -12.44 7.32 9.83
C ASN A 49 -13.24 6.63 10.93
N LYS A 50 -13.46 5.33 10.81
CA LYS A 50 -14.09 4.52 11.84
C LYS A 50 -13.27 4.49 13.13
N ALA A 51 -11.94 4.32 13.04
CA ALA A 51 -11.05 4.30 14.19
C ALA A 51 -10.90 5.68 14.84
N ALA A 52 -10.87 6.75 14.04
CA ALA A 52 -10.73 8.14 14.48
C ALA A 52 -12.05 8.73 14.98
N GLY A 53 -13.19 8.18 14.61
CA GLY A 53 -14.51 8.74 14.89
C GLY A 53 -14.84 10.02 14.11
N CYS A 54 -14.07 10.34 13.08
CA CYS A 54 -14.26 11.54 12.25
C CYS A 54 -13.72 11.34 10.83
N GLU A 55 -14.09 12.25 9.91
CA GLU A 55 -13.53 12.27 8.56
C GLU A 55 -12.11 12.87 8.59
N VAL A 56 -11.09 12.01 8.49
CA VAL A 56 -9.69 12.43 8.64
C VAL A 56 -9.20 13.36 7.54
N ARG A 57 -9.81 13.32 6.34
CA ARG A 57 -9.45 14.18 5.21
C ARG A 57 -9.93 15.61 5.37
N THR A 58 -10.81 15.89 6.33
CA THR A 58 -11.27 17.25 6.66
C THR A 58 -10.43 17.91 7.72
N LEU A 59 -9.52 17.17 8.36
CA LEU A 59 -8.63 17.72 9.37
C LEU A 59 -7.61 18.66 8.70
N PRO A 60 -7.39 19.87 9.25
CA PRO A 60 -6.42 20.83 8.70
C PRO A 60 -4.98 20.30 8.77
N TYR A 61 -4.71 19.44 9.74
CA TYR A 61 -3.43 18.77 9.93
C TYR A 61 -3.62 17.43 10.63
N LEU A 62 -2.92 16.43 10.17
CA LEU A 62 -2.85 15.11 10.81
C LEU A 62 -1.40 14.67 10.92
N HIS A 63 -0.90 14.53 12.13
CA HIS A 63 0.45 14.03 12.35
C HIS A 63 0.57 12.57 11.92
N TRP A 64 1.65 12.22 11.23
CA TRP A 64 1.88 10.87 10.70
C TRP A 64 1.76 9.77 11.76
N TRP A 65 2.29 9.99 12.94
CA TRP A 65 2.22 8.98 14.01
C TRP A 65 0.81 8.78 14.55
N THR A 66 -0.01 9.83 14.57
CA THR A 66 -1.44 9.72 14.90
C THR A 66 -2.17 8.90 13.85
N PHE A 67 -1.90 9.19 12.58
CA PHE A 67 -2.42 8.39 11.46
C PHE A 67 -2.03 6.91 11.61
N MET A 68 -0.75 6.62 11.87
CA MET A 68 -0.26 5.25 12.06
C MET A 68 -0.85 4.57 13.30
N ALA A 69 -1.10 5.31 14.38
CA ALA A 69 -1.79 4.77 15.55
C ALA A 69 -3.22 4.32 15.21
N TRP A 70 -3.97 5.15 14.48
CA TRP A 70 -5.29 4.77 13.99
C TRP A 70 -5.23 3.61 12.99
N PHE A 71 -4.31 3.66 12.04
CA PHE A 71 -4.10 2.58 11.08
C PHE A 71 -3.82 1.23 11.76
N ASN A 72 -2.98 1.22 12.79
CA ASN A 72 -2.67 0.01 13.56
C ASN A 72 -3.83 -0.43 14.48
N SER A 73 -4.77 0.47 14.78
CA SER A 73 -5.97 0.15 15.57
C SER A 73 -7.17 -0.30 14.74
N ILE A 74 -7.05 -0.27 13.40
CA ILE A 74 -8.05 -0.82 12.51
C ILE A 74 -8.18 -2.33 12.81
N GLY A 75 -9.31 -2.73 13.37
CA GLY A 75 -9.61 -4.13 13.61
C GLY A 75 -10.11 -4.85 12.34
N ASP A 76 -11.07 -5.74 12.51
CA ASP A 76 -11.75 -6.39 11.39
C ASP A 76 -12.59 -5.38 10.60
N GLY A 77 -12.06 -4.95 9.46
CA GLY A 77 -12.67 -4.01 8.53
C GLY A 77 -12.61 -4.49 7.09
N GLN A 78 -13.02 -3.62 6.18
CA GLN A 78 -12.98 -3.93 4.75
C GLN A 78 -11.54 -4.09 4.24
N LEU A 79 -10.63 -3.27 4.74
CA LEU A 79 -9.20 -3.36 4.41
C LEU A 79 -8.61 -4.70 4.89
N ALA A 80 -8.90 -5.11 6.11
CA ALA A 80 -8.43 -6.39 6.66
C ALA A 80 -8.94 -7.58 5.83
N THR A 81 -10.20 -7.55 5.40
CA THR A 81 -10.78 -8.56 4.51
C THR A 81 -10.06 -8.62 3.17
N LEU A 82 -9.82 -7.46 2.55
CA LEU A 82 -9.10 -7.34 1.30
C LEU A 82 -7.68 -7.92 1.40
N LEU A 83 -6.94 -7.53 2.43
CA LEU A 83 -5.56 -7.99 2.66
C LEU A 83 -5.51 -9.50 2.94
N ARG A 84 -6.49 -10.04 3.66
CA ARG A 84 -6.61 -11.49 3.91
C ARG A 84 -6.78 -12.27 2.60
N VAL A 85 -7.68 -11.81 1.74
CA VAL A 85 -7.91 -12.45 0.43
C VAL A 85 -6.68 -12.36 -0.46
N ARG A 86 -6.04 -11.18 -0.55
CA ARG A 86 -4.78 -11.01 -1.30
C ARG A 86 -3.67 -11.91 -0.77
N SER A 87 -3.51 -12.00 0.55
CA SER A 87 -2.51 -12.86 1.19
C SER A 87 -2.71 -14.33 0.82
N LYS A 88 -3.94 -14.81 0.87
CA LYS A 88 -4.26 -16.19 0.49
C LYS A 88 -3.98 -16.46 -0.98
N LEU A 89 -4.38 -15.54 -1.88
CA LEU A 89 -4.12 -15.65 -3.31
C LEU A 89 -2.60 -15.67 -3.59
N HIS A 90 -1.86 -14.79 -2.93
CA HIS A 90 -0.40 -14.73 -3.09
C HIS A 90 0.30 -16.01 -2.63
N HIS A 91 -0.17 -16.63 -1.55
CA HIS A 91 0.40 -17.88 -1.04
C HIS A 91 -0.21 -19.13 -1.68
N GLY A 92 -1.07 -18.99 -2.69
CA GLY A 92 -1.74 -20.11 -3.36
C GLY A 92 -2.68 -20.89 -2.42
N GLN A 93 -3.15 -20.26 -1.35
CA GLN A 93 -4.06 -20.88 -0.39
C GLN A 93 -5.49 -20.92 -0.90
N LYS A 94 -6.22 -21.98 -0.53
CA LYS A 94 -7.62 -22.13 -0.91
C LYS A 94 -8.50 -21.07 -0.21
N LEU A 95 -9.27 -20.33 -0.99
CA LEU A 95 -10.26 -19.39 -0.49
C LEU A 95 -11.47 -20.11 0.07
N GLN A 96 -12.04 -19.60 1.16
CA GLN A 96 -13.35 -20.02 1.66
C GLN A 96 -14.46 -19.61 0.68
N PRO A 97 -15.64 -20.24 0.70
CA PRO A 97 -16.73 -19.92 -0.24
C PRO A 97 -17.09 -18.43 -0.27
N TRP A 98 -17.19 -17.79 0.90
CA TRP A 98 -17.48 -16.36 1.00
C TRP A 98 -16.33 -15.46 0.47
N GLU A 99 -15.07 -15.89 0.64
CA GLU A 99 -13.89 -15.20 0.09
C GLU A 99 -13.85 -15.30 -1.44
N GLN A 100 -14.27 -16.42 -2.00
CA GLN A 100 -14.42 -16.59 -3.45
C GLN A 100 -15.49 -15.66 -4.02
N ASP A 101 -16.62 -15.55 -3.33
CA ASP A 101 -17.69 -14.61 -3.71
C ASP A 101 -17.22 -13.16 -3.60
N TYR A 102 -16.51 -12.83 -2.52
CA TYR A 102 -15.91 -11.52 -2.35
C TYR A 102 -14.92 -11.20 -3.48
N TYR A 103 -14.03 -12.12 -3.79
CA TYR A 103 -13.04 -11.97 -4.88
C TYR A 103 -13.73 -11.76 -6.23
N ARG A 104 -14.72 -12.57 -6.54
CA ARG A 104 -15.47 -12.47 -7.80
C ARG A 104 -16.15 -11.12 -7.97
N LYS A 105 -16.75 -10.59 -6.91
CA LYS A 105 -17.44 -9.29 -6.91
C LYS A 105 -16.49 -8.10 -6.93
N ASN A 106 -15.30 -8.24 -6.33
CA ASN A 106 -14.36 -7.15 -6.11
C ASN A 106 -13.00 -7.39 -6.79
N LYS A 107 -12.96 -8.14 -7.87
CA LYS A 107 -11.73 -8.54 -8.55
C LYS A 107 -10.79 -7.36 -8.85
N ALA A 108 -11.32 -6.28 -9.41
CA ALA A 108 -10.55 -5.08 -9.74
C ALA A 108 -9.92 -4.38 -8.53
N MET A 109 -10.50 -4.59 -7.34
CA MET A 109 -9.99 -4.06 -6.08
C MET A 109 -8.98 -5.01 -5.45
N VAL A 110 -9.21 -6.32 -5.53
CA VAL A 110 -8.33 -7.35 -4.96
C VAL A 110 -7.04 -7.45 -5.76
N ASP A 111 -7.12 -7.47 -7.09
CA ASP A 111 -5.95 -7.57 -7.95
C ASP A 111 -5.14 -6.27 -7.88
N LEU A 112 -3.90 -6.39 -7.42
CA LEU A 112 -2.98 -5.24 -7.37
C LEU A 112 -2.59 -4.81 -8.78
N ARG A 113 -2.68 -3.51 -9.05
CA ARG A 113 -2.21 -2.94 -10.31
C ARG A 113 -0.70 -3.07 -10.39
N PRO A 114 -0.15 -3.55 -11.52
CA PRO A 114 1.30 -3.59 -11.69
C PRO A 114 1.86 -2.16 -11.64
N ARG A 115 2.79 -1.93 -10.73
CA ARG A 115 3.56 -0.67 -10.70
C ARG A 115 4.63 -0.73 -11.77
N LEU A 116 4.32 -0.17 -12.92
CA LEU A 116 5.30 -0.01 -13.98
C LEU A 116 6.22 1.16 -13.63
N ASN A 117 7.52 0.99 -13.83
CA ASN A 117 8.45 2.12 -13.71
C ASN A 117 8.28 3.07 -14.92
N PRO A 118 8.76 4.32 -14.85
CA PRO A 118 8.60 5.29 -15.95
C PRO A 118 9.11 4.78 -17.31
N ALA A 119 10.18 3.96 -17.32
CA ALA A 119 10.72 3.38 -18.54
C ALA A 119 9.78 2.33 -19.15
N GLU A 120 9.19 1.48 -18.31
CA GLU A 120 8.19 0.49 -18.73
C GLU A 120 6.91 1.14 -19.25
N ILE A 121 6.48 2.26 -18.64
CA ILE A 121 5.33 3.05 -19.10
C ILE A 121 5.62 3.62 -20.50
N ALA A 122 6.80 4.21 -20.68
CA ALA A 122 7.21 4.77 -21.97
C ALA A 122 7.29 3.71 -23.07
N GLU A 123 7.87 2.55 -22.77
CA GLU A 123 7.97 1.43 -23.70
C GLU A 123 6.58 0.88 -24.06
N ARG A 124 5.69 0.71 -23.09
CA ARG A 124 4.31 0.27 -23.32
C ARG A 124 3.56 1.25 -24.22
N GLN A 125 3.70 2.55 -23.97
CA GLN A 125 3.10 3.60 -24.82
C GLN A 125 3.65 3.56 -26.24
N ARG A 126 4.96 3.33 -26.40
CA ARG A 126 5.60 3.18 -27.69
C ARG A 126 5.03 1.99 -28.47
N LEU A 127 4.94 0.82 -27.80
CA LEU A 127 4.36 -0.39 -28.41
C LEU A 127 2.90 -0.18 -28.80
N GLN A 128 2.10 0.45 -27.96
CA GLN A 128 0.69 0.75 -28.26
C GLN A 128 0.55 1.65 -29.51
N ARG A 129 1.42 2.65 -29.68
CA ARG A 129 1.41 3.51 -30.87
C ARG A 129 1.78 2.74 -32.13
N LEU A 130 2.71 1.79 -32.04
CA LEU A 130 3.10 0.94 -33.20
C LEU A 130 2.00 -0.05 -33.60
N LEU A 131 1.19 -0.51 -32.65
CA LEU A 131 0.08 -1.44 -32.90
C LEU A 131 -1.21 -0.73 -33.37
N ALA A 132 -1.31 0.60 -33.18
CA ALA A 132 -2.46 1.41 -33.59
C ALA A 132 -2.35 1.97 -35.04
N ASN A 133 -1.21 1.77 -35.69
CA ASN A 133 -0.97 2.09 -37.11
C ASN A 133 -1.00 0.81 -37.95
#